data_68ae49b78d0352f8ba9b93fda2695cd3
#
_entry.id   68ae49b78d0352f8ba9b93fda2695cd3
#
_cell.length_a   1.000
_cell.length_b   1.000
_cell.length_c   1.000
_cell.angle_alpha   90.00
_cell.angle_beta   90.00
_cell.angle_gamma   90.00
#
_symmetry.space_group_name_H-M   'P 1'
#
loop_
_entity.id
_entity.type
_entity.pdbx_description
1 polymer ?
#
loop_
_entity_poly.entity_id
_entity_poly.type
_entity_poly.pdbx_seq_one_letter_code
_entity_poly.pdbx_strand_id
1 'polypeptide(L)'
;QVIEDIVRFGKPWQHGLEAGSKAELMIALSMLTEPGPLIVCNGYKDREFVELGLGMTKLGFQVIFVIETPAELPIIVESSQAMGVRPVIGVRAKLFSRVSGRWNATSGDRSMFGLNASQLVGVIDGLKAAGMLDCLQFLHYHLGSQIPNIRDIRTGVREACRYYVEL
;
A
#
# COMPACT_ATOMS: atom_id res chain seq x y z
N GLN A 1 -0.37 -23.24 6.91
CA GLN A 1 0.87 -23.91 6.52
C GLN A 1 1.71 -23.06 5.55
N VAL A 2 1.20 -22.68 4.35
CA VAL A 2 2.00 -21.92 3.35
C VAL A 2 2.52 -20.59 3.93
N ILE A 3 1.68 -19.81 4.60
CA ILE A 3 2.07 -18.53 5.21
C ILE A 3 3.08 -18.76 6.33
N GLU A 4 2.89 -19.79 7.16
CA GLU A 4 3.84 -20.18 8.20
C GLU A 4 5.21 -20.52 7.63
N ASP A 5 5.24 -21.25 6.54
CA ASP A 5 6.50 -21.61 5.86
C ASP A 5 7.17 -20.36 5.26
N ILE A 6 6.40 -19.47 4.63
CA ILE A 6 6.92 -18.19 4.11
C ILE A 6 7.55 -17.36 5.24
N VAL A 7 6.85 -17.20 6.36
CA VAL A 7 7.35 -16.41 7.51
C VAL A 7 8.59 -17.10 8.10
N ARG A 8 8.55 -18.41 8.33
CA ARG A 8 9.66 -19.17 8.92
C ARG A 8 10.94 -19.09 8.08
N PHE A 9 10.83 -19.34 6.77
CA PHE A 9 11.99 -19.31 5.87
C PHE A 9 12.38 -17.89 5.44
N GLY A 10 11.44 -16.95 5.46
CA GLY A 10 11.69 -15.55 5.17
C GLY A 10 12.28 -14.74 6.34
N LYS A 11 12.25 -15.28 7.57
CA LYS A 11 12.72 -14.57 8.77
C LYS A 11 14.14 -14.00 8.66
N PRO A 12 15.16 -14.73 8.14
CA PRO A 12 16.51 -14.20 7.98
C PRO A 12 16.61 -13.00 7.04
N TRP A 13 15.61 -12.83 6.16
CA TRP A 13 15.53 -11.77 5.16
C TRP A 13 14.52 -10.68 5.52
N GLN A 14 13.96 -10.72 6.73
CA GLN A 14 12.91 -9.82 7.18
C GLN A 14 11.72 -9.77 6.21
N HIS A 15 11.37 -10.91 5.63
CA HIS A 15 10.27 -11.02 4.66
C HIS A 15 8.95 -10.60 5.32
N GLY A 16 8.26 -9.63 4.71
CA GLY A 16 6.98 -9.10 5.20
C GLY A 16 5.77 -9.79 4.59
N LEU A 17 4.58 -9.33 4.98
CA LEU A 17 3.31 -9.82 4.47
C LEU A 17 2.49 -8.66 3.90
N GLU A 18 1.60 -8.99 2.99
CA GLU A 18 0.59 -8.05 2.45
C GLU A 18 -0.78 -8.46 2.95
N ALA A 19 -1.63 -7.48 3.23
CA ALA A 19 -3.00 -7.66 3.65
C ALA A 19 -3.92 -6.72 2.88
N GLY A 20 -4.81 -7.27 2.07
CA GLY A 20 -5.83 -6.52 1.31
C GLY A 20 -7.19 -6.49 1.98
N SER A 21 -7.33 -7.06 3.19
CA SER A 21 -8.55 -7.08 3.97
C SER A 21 -8.27 -7.17 5.48
N LYS A 22 -9.26 -6.85 6.31
CA LYS A 22 -9.17 -7.02 7.79
C LYS A 22 -8.83 -8.45 8.18
N ALA A 23 -9.44 -9.43 7.52
CA ALA A 23 -9.19 -10.85 7.80
C ALA A 23 -7.73 -11.23 7.49
N GLU A 24 -7.18 -10.76 6.37
CA GLU A 24 -5.78 -10.99 6.01
C GLU A 24 -4.83 -10.28 6.96
N LEU A 25 -5.18 -9.06 7.43
CA LEU A 25 -4.39 -8.35 8.43
C LEU A 25 -4.36 -9.12 9.76
N MET A 26 -5.48 -9.70 10.18
CA MET A 26 -5.53 -10.56 11.37
C MET A 26 -4.68 -11.84 11.20
N ILE A 27 -4.69 -12.44 10.00
CA ILE A 27 -3.84 -13.60 9.70
C ILE A 27 -2.37 -13.18 9.75
N ALA A 28 -1.99 -12.06 9.11
CA ALA A 28 -0.63 -11.54 9.16
C ALA A 28 -0.13 -11.34 10.60
N LEU A 29 -0.99 -10.78 11.45
CA LEU A 29 -0.74 -10.63 12.89
C LEU A 29 -0.49 -11.95 13.61
N SER A 30 -1.31 -12.95 13.31
CA SER A 30 -1.19 -14.26 13.96
C SER A 30 0.09 -15.00 13.56
N MET A 31 0.66 -14.66 12.40
CA MET A 31 1.85 -15.32 11.85
C MET A 31 3.15 -14.59 12.18
N LEU A 32 3.11 -13.27 12.32
CA LEU A 32 4.27 -12.46 12.67
C LEU A 32 4.37 -12.34 14.20
N THR A 33 5.22 -13.15 14.81
CA THR A 33 5.38 -13.23 16.27
C THR A 33 6.28 -12.14 16.87
N GLU A 34 7.02 -11.44 16.03
CA GLU A 34 7.98 -10.41 16.44
C GLU A 34 7.87 -9.18 15.55
N PRO A 35 8.02 -7.95 16.09
CA PRO A 35 8.18 -6.74 15.30
C PRO A 35 9.40 -6.82 14.38
N GLY A 36 9.34 -6.19 13.22
CA GLY A 36 10.45 -6.13 12.26
C GLY A 36 9.98 -6.22 10.82
N PRO A 37 9.35 -7.34 10.40
CA PRO A 37 8.84 -7.45 9.05
C PRO A 37 7.76 -6.42 8.72
N LEU A 38 7.74 -5.97 7.46
CA LEU A 38 6.73 -5.05 6.96
C LEU A 38 5.36 -5.73 6.81
N ILE A 39 4.30 -4.99 7.12
CA ILE A 39 2.93 -5.35 6.77
C ILE A 39 2.38 -4.28 5.84
N VAL A 40 2.13 -4.63 4.59
CA VAL A 40 1.60 -3.70 3.59
C VAL A 40 0.09 -3.86 3.51
N CYS A 41 -0.65 -2.83 3.89
CA CYS A 41 -2.10 -2.78 3.86
C CYS A 41 -2.59 -2.19 2.53
N ASN A 42 -2.96 -3.04 1.60
CA ASN A 42 -3.61 -2.71 0.33
C ASN A 42 -5.15 -2.88 0.43
N GLY A 43 -5.86 -2.77 -0.70
CA GLY A 43 -7.31 -2.89 -0.75
C GLY A 43 -8.05 -1.70 -0.12
N TYR A 44 -9.37 -1.76 -0.12
CA TYR A 44 -10.19 -0.72 0.50
C TYR A 44 -10.14 -0.82 2.02
N LYS A 45 -9.82 0.28 2.67
CA LYS A 45 -9.65 0.36 4.12
C LYS A 45 -10.78 1.15 4.74
N ASP A 46 -11.58 0.47 5.57
CA ASP A 46 -12.51 1.13 6.47
C ASP A 46 -11.80 1.54 7.78
N ARG A 47 -12.53 2.24 8.63
CA ARG A 47 -12.01 2.74 9.91
C ARG A 47 -11.45 1.61 10.80
N GLU A 48 -12.15 0.49 10.91
CA GLU A 48 -11.70 -0.63 11.74
C GLU A 48 -10.39 -1.24 11.21
N PHE A 49 -10.23 -1.34 9.89
CA PHE A 49 -8.98 -1.81 9.27
C PHE A 49 -7.81 -0.88 9.62
N VAL A 50 -8.03 0.44 9.47
CA VAL A 50 -7.01 1.45 9.78
C VAL A 50 -6.66 1.41 11.28
N GLU A 51 -7.65 1.40 12.15
CA GLU A 51 -7.44 1.38 13.61
C GLU A 51 -6.70 0.11 14.06
N LEU A 52 -7.02 -1.04 13.46
CA LEU A 52 -6.30 -2.29 13.72
C LEU A 52 -4.82 -2.16 13.33
N GLY A 53 -4.51 -1.67 12.13
CA GLY A 53 -3.13 -1.47 11.68
C GLY A 53 -2.38 -0.44 12.50
N LEU A 54 -3.03 0.68 12.91
CA LEU A 54 -2.43 1.67 13.82
C LEU A 54 -2.16 1.08 15.21
N GLY A 55 -3.06 0.23 15.70
CA GLY A 55 -2.86 -0.50 16.96
C GLY A 55 -1.61 -1.38 16.90
N MET A 56 -1.38 -2.02 15.76
CA MET A 56 -0.16 -2.81 15.53
C MET A 56 1.09 -1.96 15.50
N THR A 57 1.03 -0.76 14.91
CA THR A 57 2.15 0.19 14.94
C THR A 57 2.54 0.54 16.38
N LYS A 58 1.57 0.68 17.29
CA LYS A 58 1.86 0.84 18.74
C LYS A 58 2.58 -0.36 19.37
N LEU A 59 2.35 -1.55 18.85
CA LEU A 59 3.02 -2.77 19.29
C LEU A 59 4.41 -2.95 18.65
N GLY A 60 4.86 -1.98 17.83
CA GLY A 60 6.17 -1.99 17.21
C GLY A 60 6.22 -2.64 15.81
N PHE A 61 5.08 -3.06 15.24
CA PHE A 61 5.06 -3.55 13.87
C PHE A 61 5.19 -2.41 12.86
N GLN A 62 5.80 -2.70 11.72
CA GLN A 62 5.95 -1.75 10.61
C GLN A 62 4.77 -1.91 9.65
N VAL A 63 3.73 -1.10 9.85
CA VAL A 63 2.51 -1.14 9.02
C VAL A 63 2.51 0.02 8.04
N ILE A 64 2.30 -0.28 6.76
CA ILE A 64 2.19 0.70 5.67
C ILE A 64 0.77 0.68 5.14
N PHE A 65 0.10 1.83 5.17
CA PHE A 65 -1.23 2.00 4.57
C PHE A 65 -1.09 2.54 3.15
N VAL A 66 -1.40 1.74 2.15
CA VAL A 66 -1.38 2.17 0.75
C VAL A 66 -2.73 2.75 0.37
N ILE A 67 -2.80 4.04 0.14
CA ILE A 67 -4.03 4.73 -0.29
C ILE A 67 -4.33 4.35 -1.74
N GLU A 68 -5.46 3.70 -1.94
CA GLU A 68 -5.97 3.27 -3.24
C GLU A 68 -7.14 4.11 -3.73
N THR A 69 -7.81 4.83 -2.82
CA THR A 69 -8.89 5.77 -3.13
C THR A 69 -8.77 7.05 -2.29
N PRO A 70 -9.20 8.21 -2.80
CA PRO A 70 -9.15 9.46 -2.03
C PRO A 70 -9.96 9.42 -0.72
N ALA A 71 -11.00 8.57 -0.67
CA ALA A 71 -11.86 8.43 0.50
C ALA A 71 -11.15 7.81 1.72
N GLU A 72 -10.03 7.13 1.52
CA GLU A 72 -9.26 6.53 2.61
C GLU A 72 -8.42 7.55 3.40
N LEU A 73 -8.04 8.67 2.75
CA LEU A 73 -7.21 9.69 3.39
C LEU A 73 -7.83 10.25 4.69
N PRO A 74 -9.09 10.74 4.70
CA PRO A 74 -9.68 11.26 5.93
C PRO A 74 -9.77 10.20 7.02
N ILE A 75 -10.05 8.94 6.67
CA ILE A 75 -10.12 7.83 7.64
C ILE A 75 -8.75 7.63 8.31
N ILE A 76 -7.67 7.60 7.52
CA ILE A 76 -6.31 7.42 8.05
C ILE A 76 -5.91 8.61 8.92
N VAL A 77 -6.17 9.84 8.46
CA VAL A 77 -5.82 11.07 9.21
C VAL A 77 -6.57 11.13 10.55
N GLU A 78 -7.88 10.97 10.52
CA GLU A 78 -8.71 11.02 11.72
C GLU A 78 -8.35 9.93 12.73
N SER A 79 -8.21 8.67 12.28
CA SER A 79 -7.86 7.56 13.15
C SER A 79 -6.47 7.72 13.74
N SER A 80 -5.49 8.18 12.95
CA SER A 80 -4.13 8.40 13.45
C SER A 80 -4.06 9.51 14.49
N GLN A 81 -4.80 10.61 14.29
CA GLN A 81 -4.91 11.70 15.25
C GLN A 81 -5.61 11.23 16.54
N ALA A 82 -6.74 10.53 16.41
CA ALA A 82 -7.47 10.00 17.56
C ALA A 82 -6.66 9.02 18.39
N MET A 83 -5.85 8.19 17.76
CA MET A 83 -5.01 7.20 18.43
C MET A 83 -3.64 7.74 18.85
N GLY A 84 -3.25 8.93 18.40
CA GLY A 84 -1.92 9.51 18.67
C GLY A 84 -0.79 8.69 18.03
N VAL A 85 -1.00 8.14 16.84
CA VAL A 85 -0.03 7.33 16.09
C VAL A 85 0.26 7.98 14.75
N ARG A 86 1.52 8.16 14.42
CA ARG A 86 1.91 8.59 13.07
C ARG A 86 2.01 7.37 12.14
N PRO A 87 1.18 7.28 11.10
CA PRO A 87 1.20 6.16 10.17
C PRO A 87 2.37 6.27 9.18
N VAL A 88 2.76 5.17 8.60
CA VAL A 88 3.52 5.15 7.36
C VAL A 88 2.52 4.99 6.21
N ILE A 89 2.55 5.91 5.27
CA ILE A 89 1.58 5.99 4.16
C ILE A 89 2.29 5.72 2.83
N GLY A 90 1.65 4.92 2.00
CA GLY A 90 1.94 4.78 0.60
C GLY A 90 0.79 5.31 -0.26
N VAL A 91 1.05 5.63 -1.50
CA VAL A 91 0.03 5.94 -2.50
C VAL A 91 0.15 4.97 -3.67
N ARG A 92 -0.99 4.43 -4.14
CA ARG A 92 -1.01 3.60 -5.33
C ARG A 92 -1.31 4.44 -6.56
N ALA A 93 -0.29 4.65 -7.41
CA ALA A 93 -0.46 5.35 -8.68
C ALA A 93 -1.07 4.44 -9.76
N LYS A 94 -2.04 4.95 -10.50
CA LYS A 94 -2.50 4.33 -11.75
C LYS A 94 -1.48 4.63 -12.84
N LEU A 95 -0.93 3.60 -13.45
CA LEU A 95 -0.06 3.75 -14.61
C LEU A 95 -0.88 3.71 -15.90
N PHE A 96 -0.51 4.54 -16.88
CA PHE A 96 -1.11 4.54 -18.22
C PHE A 96 -0.56 3.43 -19.12
N SER A 97 0.64 2.93 -18.78
CA SER A 97 1.29 1.84 -19.51
C SER A 97 0.39 0.61 -19.54
N ARG A 98 0.02 0.20 -20.76
CA ARG A 98 -0.72 -1.04 -20.97
C ARG A 98 0.26 -2.19 -21.07
N VAL A 99 0.02 -3.20 -20.27
CA VAL A 99 0.81 -4.42 -20.26
C VAL A 99 0.03 -5.53 -20.96
N SER A 100 0.68 -6.28 -21.83
CA SER A 100 0.09 -7.47 -22.45
C SER A 100 -0.03 -8.56 -21.38
N GLY A 101 -1.24 -8.89 -20.95
CA GLY A 101 -1.47 -9.93 -19.96
C GLY A 101 -2.95 -10.30 -19.85
N ARG A 102 -3.22 -11.42 -19.18
CA ARG A 102 -4.57 -12.01 -19.05
C ARG A 102 -5.57 -11.09 -18.32
N TRP A 103 -5.08 -10.12 -17.52
CA TRP A 103 -5.86 -9.20 -16.68
C TRP A 103 -5.69 -7.74 -17.08
N ASN A 104 -5.59 -7.46 -18.38
CA ASN A 104 -5.40 -6.11 -18.92
C ASN A 104 -6.49 -5.09 -18.49
N ALA A 105 -7.66 -5.59 -18.02
CA ALA A 105 -8.76 -4.75 -17.53
C ALA A 105 -8.54 -4.23 -16.10
N THR A 106 -7.59 -4.77 -15.35
CA THR A 106 -7.31 -4.39 -13.95
C THR A 106 -6.17 -3.38 -13.80
N SER A 107 -5.50 -3.04 -14.91
CA SER A 107 -4.42 -2.05 -14.96
C SER A 107 -4.84 -0.83 -15.79
N GLY A 108 -4.11 0.28 -15.63
CA GLY A 108 -4.37 1.53 -16.35
C GLY A 108 -5.49 2.38 -15.74
N ASP A 109 -5.94 3.37 -16.49
CA ASP A 109 -6.91 4.38 -16.03
C ASP A 109 -8.28 3.81 -15.66
N ARG A 110 -8.64 2.65 -16.23
CA ARG A 110 -9.88 1.92 -15.92
C ARG A 110 -9.79 1.03 -14.68
N SER A 111 -8.63 0.95 -14.04
CA SER A 111 -8.50 0.20 -12.79
C SER A 111 -9.43 0.75 -11.73
N MET A 112 -10.11 -0.13 -11.00
CA MET A 112 -10.91 0.25 -9.83
C MET A 112 -10.04 0.79 -8.70
N PHE A 113 -8.79 0.37 -8.64
CA PHE A 113 -7.83 0.72 -7.59
C PHE A 113 -6.75 1.66 -8.09
N GLY A 114 -6.25 2.48 -7.18
CA GLY A 114 -5.19 3.42 -7.44
C GLY A 114 -5.69 4.82 -7.80
N LEU A 115 -4.82 5.78 -7.67
CA LEU A 115 -5.06 7.20 -7.84
C LEU A 115 -4.57 7.66 -9.21
N ASN A 116 -5.38 8.41 -9.93
CA ASN A 116 -4.89 9.18 -11.07
C ASN A 116 -4.09 10.40 -10.59
N ALA A 117 -3.43 11.12 -11.50
CA ALA A 117 -2.57 12.25 -11.15
C ALA A 117 -3.30 13.34 -10.34
N SER A 118 -4.52 13.69 -10.71
CA SER A 118 -5.32 14.70 -9.99
C SER A 118 -5.67 14.24 -8.56
N GLN A 119 -6.07 12.97 -8.40
CA GLN A 119 -6.37 12.40 -7.09
C GLN A 119 -5.12 12.29 -6.21
N LEU A 120 -3.97 11.99 -6.81
CA LEU A 120 -2.69 11.91 -6.12
C LEU A 120 -2.27 13.28 -5.58
N VAL A 121 -2.39 14.35 -6.39
CA VAL A 121 -2.19 15.74 -5.93
C VAL A 121 -3.13 16.07 -4.78
N GLY A 122 -4.42 15.70 -4.89
CA GLY A 122 -5.40 15.94 -3.82
C GLY A 122 -5.04 15.23 -2.51
N VAL A 123 -4.51 14.01 -2.58
CA VAL A 123 -4.01 13.27 -1.39
C VAL A 123 -2.81 13.97 -0.78
N ILE A 124 -1.85 14.43 -1.59
CA ILE A 124 -0.66 15.17 -1.12
C ILE A 124 -1.07 16.47 -0.42
N ASP A 125 -1.97 17.24 -1.04
CA ASP A 125 -2.47 18.49 -0.46
C ASP A 125 -3.23 18.25 0.85
N GLY A 126 -4.01 17.17 0.91
CA GLY A 126 -4.67 16.75 2.15
C GLY A 126 -3.69 16.36 3.26
N LEU A 127 -2.62 15.64 2.93
CA LEU A 127 -1.56 15.31 3.89
C LEU A 127 -0.80 16.55 4.35
N LYS A 128 -0.51 17.50 3.45
CA LYS A 128 0.08 18.81 3.81
C LYS A 128 -0.81 19.56 4.79
N ALA A 129 -2.12 19.66 4.48
CA ALA A 129 -3.08 20.34 5.33
C ALA A 129 -3.20 19.70 6.72
N ALA A 130 -3.06 18.38 6.80
CA ALA A 130 -3.06 17.63 8.07
C ALA A 130 -1.71 17.68 8.83
N GLY A 131 -0.65 18.28 8.26
CA GLY A 131 0.69 18.25 8.85
C GLY A 131 1.32 16.85 8.86
N MET A 132 0.99 16.02 7.88
CA MET A 132 1.36 14.61 7.80
C MET A 132 2.07 14.24 6.49
N LEU A 133 2.63 15.21 5.78
CA LEU A 133 3.32 14.94 4.52
C LEU A 133 4.52 14.02 4.69
N ASP A 134 5.23 14.12 5.79
CA ASP A 134 6.36 13.25 6.16
C ASP A 134 5.97 11.79 6.38
N CYS A 135 4.67 11.51 6.59
CA CYS A 135 4.14 10.16 6.65
C CYS A 135 4.11 9.46 5.28
N LEU A 136 4.10 10.23 4.17
CA LEU A 136 4.13 9.69 2.81
C LEU A 136 5.55 9.21 2.47
N GLN A 137 5.76 7.90 2.45
CA GLN A 137 7.08 7.29 2.27
C GLN A 137 7.14 6.27 1.14
N PHE A 138 5.99 5.87 0.57
CA PHE A 138 5.94 4.82 -0.42
C PHE A 138 5.13 5.22 -1.65
N LEU A 139 5.66 4.86 -2.81
CA LEU A 139 4.93 4.82 -4.07
C LEU A 139 4.70 3.35 -4.44
N HIS A 140 3.43 2.99 -4.56
CA HIS A 140 2.99 1.67 -5.01
C HIS A 140 2.36 1.76 -6.40
N TYR A 141 2.53 0.73 -7.20
CA TYR A 141 1.82 0.57 -8.46
C TYR A 141 1.63 -0.90 -8.80
N HIS A 142 0.60 -1.21 -9.55
CA HIS A 142 0.30 -2.56 -10.02
C HIS A 142 0.28 -2.59 -11.55
N LEU A 143 1.21 -3.32 -12.13
CA LEU A 143 1.33 -3.45 -13.60
C LEU A 143 0.36 -4.46 -14.20
N GLY A 144 -0.09 -5.41 -13.42
CA GLY A 144 -0.90 -6.54 -13.86
C GLY A 144 -0.37 -7.86 -13.31
N SER A 145 -0.98 -8.95 -13.71
CA SER A 145 -0.61 -10.30 -13.31
C SER A 145 -0.16 -11.12 -14.52
N GLN A 146 0.80 -12.03 -14.29
CA GLN A 146 1.30 -12.95 -15.31
C GLN A 146 1.80 -12.23 -16.58
N ILE A 147 2.62 -11.21 -16.41
CA ILE A 147 3.16 -10.41 -17.51
C ILE A 147 4.24 -11.23 -18.23
N PRO A 148 4.02 -11.62 -19.49
CA PRO A 148 4.95 -12.50 -20.19
C PRO A 148 6.15 -11.77 -20.80
N ASN A 149 6.08 -10.42 -20.92
CA ASN A 149 7.08 -9.65 -21.65
C ASN A 149 7.81 -8.68 -20.72
N ILE A 150 9.12 -8.86 -20.59
CA ILE A 150 9.99 -8.00 -19.78
C ILE A 150 9.98 -6.52 -20.23
N ARG A 151 9.71 -6.26 -21.53
CA ARG A 151 9.62 -4.89 -22.06
C ARG A 151 8.45 -4.12 -21.44
N ASP A 152 7.35 -4.81 -21.17
CA ASP A 152 6.17 -4.21 -20.52
C ASP A 152 6.50 -3.81 -19.09
N ILE A 153 7.21 -4.67 -18.36
CA ILE A 153 7.71 -4.38 -17.01
C ILE A 153 8.61 -3.14 -17.05
N ARG A 154 9.58 -3.10 -17.99
CA ARG A 154 10.46 -1.93 -18.17
C ARG A 154 9.69 -0.64 -18.41
N THR A 155 8.65 -0.69 -19.24
CA THR A 155 7.83 0.49 -19.57
C THR A 155 7.09 0.99 -18.34
N GLY A 156 6.46 0.09 -17.59
CA GLY A 156 5.77 0.45 -16.34
C GLY A 156 6.70 1.00 -15.26
N VAL A 157 7.88 0.39 -15.08
CA VAL A 157 8.88 0.90 -14.13
C VAL A 157 9.33 2.32 -14.53
N ARG A 158 9.56 2.58 -15.82
CA ARG A 158 9.93 3.93 -16.30
C ARG A 158 8.85 4.97 -16.04
N GLU A 159 7.59 4.59 -16.17
CA GLU A 159 6.47 5.47 -15.83
C GLU A 159 6.40 5.71 -14.31
N ALA A 160 6.50 4.67 -13.51
CA ALA A 160 6.50 4.77 -12.06
C ALA A 160 7.66 5.66 -11.54
N CYS A 161 8.85 5.57 -12.14
CA CYS A 161 9.97 6.44 -11.79
C CYS A 161 9.68 7.92 -12.04
N ARG A 162 8.85 8.27 -13.03
CA ARG A 162 8.45 9.67 -13.24
C ARG A 162 7.57 10.16 -12.09
N TYR A 163 6.60 9.35 -11.65
CA TYR A 163 5.81 9.68 -10.46
C TYR A 163 6.70 9.84 -9.24
N TYR A 164 7.67 8.96 -9.05
CA TYR A 164 8.58 9.01 -7.90
C TYR A 164 9.44 10.28 -7.86
N VAL A 165 9.83 10.81 -9.01
CA VAL A 165 10.65 12.04 -9.11
C VAL A 165 9.81 13.29 -8.88
N GLU A 166 8.52 13.26 -9.22
CA GLU A 166 7.61 14.41 -9.10
C GLU A 166 6.96 14.50 -7.69
N LEU A 167 6.92 13.39 -6.95
CA LEU A 167 6.38 13.33 -5.58
C LEU A 167 7.40 13.79 -4.54
#